data_3d5b81865b791f7e6c94d065a7faebde
#
_entry.id   3d5b81865b791f7e6c94d065a7faebde
#
_cell.length_a   1.000
_cell.length_b   1.000
_cell.length_c   1.000
_cell.angle_alpha   90.00
_cell.angle_beta   90.00
_cell.angle_gamma   90.00
#
_symmetry.space_group_name_H-M   'P 1'
#
loop_
_entity.id
_entity.type
_entity.pdbx_description
1 polymer ?
#
loop_
_entity_poly.entity_id
_entity_poly.type
_entity_poly.pdbx_seq_one_letter_code
_entity_poly.pdbx_strand_id
1 'polypeptide(L)'
;MKANMTCTRSRSSLVLSILFAAVLLLLPTPSSASNRHVINFRSPGLYPEGLTWDPSGQHFIVGSLHSRTIHSVSDAGVVQTLISDPYLPENATILGISVDPSNRRLLAAIHCLPPLLPCSALAAYDLRSGGRRIFLSPLPSLPGDDADIARDVANDVAVDYNGNAYVTNSAKNFIWKVNSDGAAAIFSRSPLFNSQPVAPDADASFRDCGLNGIVYNSKGYLLVVQSNTGKMFKVDEESGTARIVLLNGDMVAADGVARRRRDGTVMVVSQKKLWYLKSQDSWSEGVIYDEVELDVEGFPTAVAVAGHDRVYVLYGRVMEGIMRSYKDGEEREWFGIEEVSSEKESGEDKIWVYVLIGLGFAYFCFWRFQMKNLITNMDKKTT
;
A
#
# COMPACT_ATOMS: atom_id res chain seq x y z
N MET A 1 38.84 -60.67 34.11
CA MET A 1 38.92 -59.45 33.25
C MET A 1 37.52 -58.93 32.89
N LYS A 2 37.00 -58.05 33.72
CA LYS A 2 35.72 -57.30 33.47
C LYS A 2 36.04 -55.86 33.79
N ALA A 3 36.36 -55.08 32.82
CA ALA A 3 36.27 -53.60 32.86
C ALA A 3 36.54 -53.09 31.45
N ASN A 4 35.63 -52.27 30.95
CA ASN A 4 35.73 -51.34 29.83
C ASN A 4 34.56 -51.40 28.83
N MET A 5 33.29 -51.52 29.31
CA MET A 5 32.16 -51.37 28.43
C MET A 5 31.18 -50.21 28.80
N THR A 6 31.53 -49.36 29.75
CA THR A 6 30.64 -48.30 30.24
C THR A 6 31.03 -46.90 29.78
N CYS A 7 32.17 -46.69 29.13
CA CYS A 7 32.62 -45.31 28.81
C CYS A 7 32.14 -44.76 27.44
N THR A 8 31.71 -45.60 26.51
CA THR A 8 31.33 -45.15 25.16
C THR A 8 29.85 -44.65 25.06
N ARG A 9 28.98 -45.09 25.96
CA ARG A 9 27.56 -44.69 25.96
C ARG A 9 27.35 -43.25 26.45
N SER A 10 28.21 -42.78 27.37
CA SER A 10 28.14 -41.42 27.95
C SER A 10 28.53 -40.32 26.97
N ARG A 11 29.57 -40.55 26.15
CA ARG A 11 30.05 -39.55 25.19
C ARG A 11 29.05 -39.25 24.06
N SER A 12 28.35 -40.26 23.58
CA SER A 12 27.35 -40.08 22.49
C SER A 12 26.10 -39.31 22.95
N SER A 13 25.68 -39.48 24.20
CA SER A 13 24.59 -38.74 24.80
C SER A 13 24.97 -37.28 25.01
N LEU A 14 26.17 -37.00 25.46
CA LEU A 14 26.70 -35.66 25.68
C LEU A 14 26.81 -34.86 24.36
N VAL A 15 27.31 -35.48 23.30
CA VAL A 15 27.43 -34.87 21.97
C VAL A 15 26.03 -34.53 21.41
N LEU A 16 25.05 -35.42 21.62
CA LEU A 16 23.67 -35.17 21.16
C LEU A 16 22.99 -34.01 21.92
N SER A 17 23.26 -33.92 23.23
CA SER A 17 22.74 -32.83 24.07
C SER A 17 23.40 -31.48 23.71
N ILE A 18 24.70 -31.48 23.39
CA ILE A 18 25.44 -30.29 22.97
C ILE A 18 24.93 -29.81 21.59
N LEU A 19 24.72 -30.74 20.64
CA LEU A 19 24.13 -30.41 19.32
C LEU A 19 22.72 -29.89 19.46
N PHE A 20 21.89 -30.45 20.32
CA PHE A 20 20.53 -29.97 20.57
C PHE A 20 20.54 -28.59 21.23
N ALA A 21 21.41 -28.36 22.20
CA ALA A 21 21.61 -27.06 22.83
C ALA A 21 22.16 -26.01 21.82
N ALA A 22 23.08 -26.40 20.94
CA ALA A 22 23.59 -25.52 19.88
C ALA A 22 22.49 -25.16 18.85
N VAL A 23 21.64 -26.11 18.48
CA VAL A 23 20.47 -25.83 17.61
C VAL A 23 19.48 -24.91 18.31
N LEU A 24 19.22 -25.08 19.62
CA LEU A 24 18.38 -24.17 20.40
C LEU A 24 18.97 -22.77 20.52
N LEU A 25 20.27 -22.62 20.61
CA LEU A 25 20.98 -21.34 20.64
C LEU A 25 21.07 -20.67 19.27
N LEU A 26 20.96 -21.43 18.18
CA LEU A 26 20.88 -20.93 16.81
C LEU A 26 19.44 -20.62 16.37
N LEU A 27 18.42 -21.00 17.16
CA LEU A 27 17.06 -20.54 16.91
C LEU A 27 17.06 -19.02 17.09
N PRO A 28 16.63 -18.24 16.06
CA PRO A 28 16.51 -16.81 16.24
C PRO A 28 15.58 -16.56 17.42
N THR A 29 16.09 -15.94 18.47
CA THR A 29 15.24 -15.36 19.50
C THR A 29 14.21 -14.48 18.77
N PRO A 30 12.94 -14.49 19.17
CA PRO A 30 11.98 -13.55 18.61
C PRO A 30 12.57 -12.16 18.86
N SER A 31 13.16 -11.59 17.81
CA SER A 31 13.69 -10.24 17.85
C SER A 31 12.48 -9.33 17.98
N SER A 32 12.26 -8.88 19.18
CA SER A 32 11.46 -7.73 19.50
C SER A 32 11.96 -6.55 18.67
N ALA A 33 11.05 -5.88 17.98
CA ALA A 33 11.24 -4.74 17.10
C ALA A 33 12.06 -5.05 15.83
N SER A 34 11.39 -5.46 14.77
CA SER A 34 11.82 -5.15 13.43
C SER A 34 12.09 -3.64 13.39
N ASN A 35 13.34 -3.22 13.19
CA ASN A 35 13.61 -1.82 12.88
C ASN A 35 12.84 -1.50 11.59
N ARG A 36 11.66 -0.89 11.74
CA ARG A 36 10.87 -0.43 10.59
C ARG A 36 11.74 0.55 9.81
N HIS A 37 11.85 0.34 8.53
CA HIS A 37 12.59 1.26 7.67
C HIS A 37 11.78 2.54 7.51
N VAL A 38 12.29 3.65 8.03
CA VAL A 38 11.64 4.96 7.99
C VAL A 38 12.48 5.91 7.15
N ILE A 39 11.90 6.44 6.10
CA ILE A 39 12.49 7.44 5.22
C ILE A 39 11.97 8.81 5.68
N ASN A 40 12.77 9.53 6.44
CA ASN A 40 12.49 10.92 6.78
C ASN A 40 13.03 11.83 5.69
N PHE A 41 12.20 12.74 5.19
CA PHE A 41 12.61 13.68 4.14
C PHE A 41 12.19 15.11 4.47
N ARG A 42 13.06 16.06 4.10
CA ARG A 42 12.84 17.50 4.34
C ARG A 42 12.30 18.15 3.07
N SER A 43 11.11 18.73 3.18
CA SER A 43 10.47 19.51 2.10
C SER A 43 9.49 20.51 2.73
N PRO A 44 9.94 21.74 3.08
CA PRO A 44 9.12 22.71 3.79
C PRO A 44 7.78 22.96 3.09
N GLY A 45 6.67 22.88 3.85
CA GLY A 45 5.33 23.17 3.37
C GLY A 45 4.74 22.21 2.36
N LEU A 46 5.31 21.02 2.16
CA LEU A 46 4.85 20.07 1.14
C LEU A 46 3.47 19.49 1.44
N TYR A 47 3.26 18.98 2.67
CA TYR A 47 2.03 18.30 3.09
C TYR A 47 1.51 17.28 2.05
N PRO A 48 2.30 16.25 1.71
CA PRO A 48 1.97 15.34 0.62
C PRO A 48 0.76 14.47 0.99
N GLU A 49 -0.18 14.30 0.04
CA GLU A 49 -1.32 13.41 0.22
C GLU A 49 -1.10 12.08 -0.52
N GLY A 50 -0.70 12.13 -1.81
CA GLY A 50 -0.48 10.96 -2.65
C GLY A 50 0.94 10.41 -2.58
N LEU A 51 1.06 9.08 -2.68
CA LEU A 51 2.30 8.33 -2.73
C LEU A 51 2.26 7.29 -3.84
N THR A 52 3.27 7.25 -4.69
CA THR A 52 3.46 6.17 -5.65
C THR A 52 4.93 5.79 -5.78
N TRP A 53 5.22 4.60 -6.28
CA TRP A 53 6.58 4.13 -6.56
C TRP A 53 6.87 4.17 -8.06
N ASP A 54 7.97 4.79 -8.47
CA ASP A 54 8.49 4.67 -9.83
C ASP A 54 9.48 3.50 -9.93
N PRO A 55 9.08 2.36 -10.54
CA PRO A 55 9.95 1.20 -10.63
C PRO A 55 11.16 1.42 -11.55
N SER A 56 11.13 2.40 -12.45
CA SER A 56 12.24 2.72 -13.32
C SER A 56 13.20 3.73 -12.70
N GLY A 57 12.67 4.72 -11.97
CA GLY A 57 13.46 5.69 -11.23
C GLY A 57 13.98 5.16 -9.88
N GLN A 58 13.42 4.05 -9.38
CA GLN A 58 13.76 3.47 -8.07
C GLN A 58 13.64 4.48 -6.93
N HIS A 59 12.55 5.27 -6.95
CA HIS A 59 12.24 6.26 -5.91
C HIS A 59 10.73 6.39 -5.70
N PHE A 60 10.35 6.92 -4.56
CA PHE A 60 8.98 7.32 -4.30
C PHE A 60 8.68 8.66 -5.00
N ILE A 61 7.43 8.87 -5.34
CA ILE A 61 6.92 10.13 -5.85
C ILE A 61 5.81 10.59 -4.92
N VAL A 62 5.81 11.89 -4.57
CA VAL A 62 4.82 12.54 -3.70
C VAL A 62 4.35 13.85 -4.31
N GLY A 63 3.07 14.15 -4.14
CA GLY A 63 2.46 15.41 -4.56
C GLY A 63 2.63 16.52 -3.52
N SER A 64 2.28 17.75 -3.88
CA SER A 64 2.27 18.91 -2.98
C SER A 64 0.86 19.44 -2.78
N LEU A 65 0.50 19.75 -1.53
CA LEU A 65 -0.79 20.35 -1.22
C LEU A 65 -0.92 21.79 -1.73
N HIS A 66 0.17 22.58 -1.69
CA HIS A 66 0.11 24.04 -1.97
C HIS A 66 1.03 24.53 -3.08
N SER A 67 2.06 23.78 -3.44
CA SER A 67 3.15 24.29 -4.28
C SER A 67 3.01 23.97 -5.77
N ARG A 68 2.01 23.21 -6.18
CA ARG A 68 1.81 22.75 -7.58
C ARG A 68 3.05 22.02 -8.12
N THR A 69 3.72 21.26 -7.24
CA THR A 69 4.95 20.51 -7.52
C THR A 69 4.80 19.05 -7.17
N ILE A 70 5.54 18.20 -7.85
CA ILE A 70 5.65 16.78 -7.55
C ILE A 70 7.12 16.46 -7.36
N HIS A 71 7.44 15.71 -6.34
CA HIS A 71 8.80 15.43 -5.91
C HIS A 71 9.10 13.95 -5.93
N SER A 72 10.35 13.60 -6.25
CA SER A 72 10.90 12.28 -5.94
C SER A 72 11.53 12.27 -4.56
N VAL A 73 11.39 11.15 -3.86
CA VAL A 73 12.02 10.88 -2.56
C VAL A 73 12.78 9.58 -2.68
N SER A 74 14.10 9.63 -2.51
CA SER A 74 14.93 8.43 -2.52
C SER A 74 14.83 7.66 -1.21
N ASP A 75 15.31 6.43 -1.19
CA ASP A 75 15.43 5.59 0.01
C ASP A 75 16.26 6.25 1.14
N ALA A 76 17.16 7.16 0.79
CA ALA A 76 17.96 7.94 1.74
C ALA A 76 17.29 9.28 2.16
N GLY A 77 16.04 9.53 1.77
CA GLY A 77 15.32 10.77 2.10
C GLY A 77 15.74 12.00 1.28
N VAL A 78 16.48 11.81 0.18
CA VAL A 78 16.84 12.93 -0.72
C VAL A 78 15.63 13.28 -1.57
N VAL A 79 15.24 14.56 -1.53
CA VAL A 79 14.11 15.12 -2.29
C VAL A 79 14.60 15.86 -3.52
N GLN A 80 13.95 15.59 -4.66
CA GLN A 80 14.18 16.35 -5.90
C GLN A 80 12.84 16.73 -6.52
N THR A 81 12.69 17.96 -6.98
CA THR A 81 11.51 18.38 -7.73
C THR A 81 11.54 17.74 -9.13
N LEU A 82 10.59 16.83 -9.39
CA LEU A 82 10.42 16.19 -10.70
C LEU A 82 9.58 17.06 -11.63
N ILE A 83 8.53 17.67 -11.09
CA ILE A 83 7.54 18.44 -11.85
C ILE A 83 7.27 19.73 -11.09
N SER A 84 7.29 20.84 -11.82
CA SER A 84 6.79 22.13 -11.38
C SER A 84 5.84 22.63 -12.44
N ASP A 85 4.56 22.79 -12.12
CA ASP A 85 3.54 23.21 -13.09
C ASP A 85 2.89 24.54 -12.67
N PRO A 86 3.54 25.67 -13.00
CA PRO A 86 3.04 26.99 -12.64
C PRO A 86 1.74 27.38 -13.38
N TYR A 87 1.35 26.61 -14.40
CA TYR A 87 0.11 26.85 -15.16
C TYR A 87 -1.13 26.23 -14.52
N LEU A 88 -0.95 25.44 -13.46
CA LEU A 88 -2.10 25.04 -12.62
C LEU A 88 -2.62 26.26 -11.84
N PRO A 89 -3.92 26.29 -11.50
CA PRO A 89 -4.49 27.34 -10.63
C PRO A 89 -3.70 27.50 -9.33
N GLU A 90 -3.65 28.70 -8.78
CA GLU A 90 -2.87 28.97 -7.54
C GLU A 90 -3.31 28.14 -6.35
N ASN A 91 -4.59 27.81 -6.28
CA ASN A 91 -5.19 26.97 -5.24
C ASN A 91 -5.21 25.46 -5.60
N ALA A 92 -4.54 25.06 -6.68
CA ALA A 92 -4.48 23.66 -7.05
C ALA A 92 -3.65 22.85 -6.07
N THR A 93 -4.23 21.77 -5.58
CA THR A 93 -3.59 20.72 -4.79
C THR A 93 -3.46 19.47 -5.64
N ILE A 94 -2.37 18.74 -5.43
CA ILE A 94 -2.10 17.44 -6.05
C ILE A 94 -2.41 16.38 -5.00
N LEU A 95 -3.50 15.68 -5.20
CA LEU A 95 -3.95 14.58 -4.34
C LEU A 95 -3.38 13.25 -4.82
N GLY A 96 -4.19 12.27 -5.14
CA GLY A 96 -3.74 10.96 -5.58
C GLY A 96 -2.87 11.02 -6.83
N ILE A 97 -1.84 10.21 -6.87
CA ILE A 97 -0.88 10.10 -7.97
C ILE A 97 -0.59 8.65 -8.34
N SER A 98 -0.43 8.38 -9.62
CA SER A 98 -0.15 7.02 -10.11
C SER A 98 0.87 7.04 -11.25
N VAL A 99 1.86 6.15 -11.19
CA VAL A 99 2.80 5.93 -12.29
C VAL A 99 2.20 4.92 -13.27
N ASP A 100 2.15 5.30 -14.54
CA ASP A 100 1.94 4.40 -15.67
C ASP A 100 3.31 3.98 -16.21
N PRO A 101 3.83 2.81 -15.80
CA PRO A 101 5.17 2.38 -16.17
C PRO A 101 5.28 2.02 -17.66
N SER A 102 4.18 1.60 -18.29
CA SER A 102 4.17 1.21 -19.70
C SER A 102 4.39 2.40 -20.61
N ASN A 103 3.75 3.52 -20.32
CA ASN A 103 3.87 4.76 -21.09
C ASN A 103 4.88 5.75 -20.48
N ARG A 104 5.51 5.40 -19.35
CA ARG A 104 6.48 6.26 -18.63
C ARG A 104 5.91 7.64 -18.34
N ARG A 105 4.72 7.71 -17.80
CA ARG A 105 4.06 8.93 -17.41
C ARG A 105 3.56 8.86 -15.96
N LEU A 106 3.41 10.02 -15.36
CA LEU A 106 2.76 10.21 -14.06
C LEU A 106 1.39 10.82 -14.29
N LEU A 107 0.38 10.26 -13.65
CA LEU A 107 -0.96 10.78 -13.58
C LEU A 107 -1.18 11.40 -12.20
N ALA A 108 -1.84 12.57 -12.15
CA ALA A 108 -2.06 13.29 -10.90
C ALA A 108 -3.50 13.84 -10.87
N ALA A 109 -4.25 13.48 -9.84
CA ALA A 109 -5.53 14.07 -9.54
C ALA A 109 -5.34 15.48 -8.99
N ILE A 110 -5.94 16.46 -9.64
CA ILE A 110 -5.86 17.87 -9.29
C ILE A 110 -7.20 18.32 -8.75
N HIS A 111 -7.17 18.89 -7.54
CA HIS A 111 -8.31 19.53 -6.92
C HIS A 111 -7.97 20.96 -6.52
N CYS A 112 -8.92 21.88 -6.57
CA CYS A 112 -8.69 23.28 -6.18
C CYS A 112 -9.37 23.60 -4.87
N LEU A 113 -8.55 23.94 -3.86
CA LEU A 113 -9.04 24.31 -2.54
C LEU A 113 -9.73 25.67 -2.51
N PRO A 114 -10.80 25.86 -1.71
CA PRO A 114 -11.38 27.19 -1.50
C PRO A 114 -10.33 28.15 -0.91
N PRO A 115 -10.47 29.49 -0.99
CA PRO A 115 -11.66 30.21 -1.45
C PRO A 115 -11.70 30.54 -2.95
N LEU A 116 -10.68 30.19 -3.75
CA LEU A 116 -10.67 30.46 -5.18
C LEU A 116 -11.61 29.50 -5.93
N LEU A 117 -11.74 29.73 -7.25
CA LEU A 117 -12.63 28.92 -8.08
C LEU A 117 -12.31 27.43 -7.95
N PRO A 118 -13.33 26.59 -7.77
CA PRO A 118 -13.15 25.15 -7.69
C PRO A 118 -12.69 24.58 -9.01
N CYS A 119 -11.87 23.54 -8.96
CA CYS A 119 -11.52 22.76 -10.13
C CYS A 119 -11.31 21.29 -9.77
N SER A 120 -11.60 20.42 -10.70
CA SER A 120 -11.23 19.01 -10.67
C SER A 120 -10.67 18.64 -12.03
N ALA A 121 -9.46 18.14 -12.08
CA ALA A 121 -8.80 17.78 -13.32
C ALA A 121 -7.87 16.55 -13.13
N LEU A 122 -7.53 15.91 -14.23
CA LEU A 122 -6.42 14.95 -14.28
C LEU A 122 -5.28 15.54 -15.10
N ALA A 123 -4.10 15.60 -14.53
CA ALA A 123 -2.87 15.96 -15.24
C ALA A 123 -2.05 14.71 -15.57
N ALA A 124 -1.43 14.68 -16.75
CA ALA A 124 -0.45 13.67 -17.12
C ALA A 124 0.89 14.32 -17.46
N TYR A 125 1.97 13.75 -16.94
CA TYR A 125 3.34 14.24 -17.11
C TYR A 125 4.26 13.16 -17.65
N ASP A 126 5.12 13.50 -18.61
CA ASP A 126 6.09 12.59 -19.20
C ASP A 126 7.33 12.47 -18.32
N LEU A 127 7.54 11.32 -17.73
CA LEU A 127 8.71 11.02 -16.90
C LEU A 127 10.02 10.84 -17.70
N ARG A 128 9.97 10.76 -19.04
CA ARG A 128 11.16 10.68 -19.89
C ARG A 128 11.74 12.05 -20.20
N SER A 129 10.89 13.07 -20.21
CA SER A 129 11.23 14.43 -20.65
C SER A 129 11.24 15.45 -19.50
N GLY A 130 11.66 15.05 -18.30
CA GLY A 130 11.77 15.95 -17.16
C GLY A 130 10.44 16.47 -16.65
N GLY A 131 9.37 15.66 -16.71
CA GLY A 131 8.06 16.01 -16.14
C GLY A 131 7.24 16.98 -17.01
N ARG A 132 7.50 17.05 -18.33
CA ARG A 132 6.68 17.87 -19.23
C ARG A 132 5.23 17.40 -19.21
N ARG A 133 4.29 18.33 -19.03
CA ARG A 133 2.86 18.03 -19.07
C ARG A 133 2.44 17.54 -20.47
N ILE A 134 1.79 16.39 -20.53
CA ILE A 134 1.21 15.79 -21.73
C ILE A 134 -0.17 16.40 -21.96
N PHE A 135 -1.03 16.35 -20.92
CA PHE A 135 -2.35 16.97 -20.92
C PHE A 135 -2.74 17.45 -19.52
N LEU A 136 -3.72 18.34 -19.47
CA LEU A 136 -4.53 18.68 -18.28
C LEU A 136 -5.98 18.58 -18.70
N SER A 137 -6.68 17.56 -18.21
CA SER A 137 -8.06 17.25 -18.58
C SER A 137 -9.01 17.70 -17.49
N PRO A 138 -9.83 18.73 -17.69
CA PRO A 138 -10.93 19.04 -16.79
C PRO A 138 -11.87 17.84 -16.67
N LEU A 139 -12.29 17.52 -15.46
CA LEU A 139 -13.19 16.41 -15.17
C LEU A 139 -14.63 16.94 -15.17
N PRO A 140 -15.53 16.34 -15.97
CA PRO A 140 -16.89 16.87 -16.13
C PRO A 140 -17.73 16.63 -14.89
N SER A 141 -18.51 17.63 -14.49
CA SER A 141 -19.53 17.51 -13.44
C SER A 141 -20.77 16.75 -13.94
N LEU A 142 -21.63 16.34 -13.02
CA LEU A 142 -22.89 15.71 -13.36
C LEU A 142 -23.83 16.72 -14.08
N PRO A 143 -24.57 16.30 -15.11
CA PRO A 143 -25.52 17.16 -15.78
C PRO A 143 -26.55 17.76 -14.80
N GLY A 144 -26.74 19.08 -14.86
CA GLY A 144 -27.65 19.81 -13.97
C GLY A 144 -27.02 20.30 -12.66
N ASP A 145 -25.77 19.98 -12.41
CA ASP A 145 -25.02 20.38 -11.21
C ASP A 145 -24.13 21.60 -11.44
N ASP A 146 -24.42 22.43 -12.46
CA ASP A 146 -23.60 23.60 -12.82
C ASP A 146 -23.41 24.60 -11.66
N ALA A 147 -24.34 24.64 -10.71
CA ALA A 147 -24.24 25.45 -9.50
C ALA A 147 -23.39 24.77 -8.38
N ASP A 148 -23.04 23.50 -8.53
CA ASP A 148 -22.47 22.67 -7.49
C ASP A 148 -21.09 22.08 -7.88
N ILE A 149 -20.47 22.64 -8.95
CA ILE A 149 -19.09 22.30 -9.38
C ILE A 149 -18.09 22.41 -8.22
N ALA A 150 -18.37 23.31 -7.27
CA ALA A 150 -17.59 23.51 -6.05
C ALA A 150 -17.44 22.24 -5.18
N ARG A 151 -18.27 21.23 -5.40
CA ARG A 151 -18.28 19.99 -4.60
C ARG A 151 -17.63 18.80 -5.27
N ASP A 152 -17.20 18.90 -6.53
CA ASP A 152 -16.46 17.80 -7.14
C ASP A 152 -15.04 17.73 -6.60
N VAL A 153 -14.64 16.57 -6.06
CA VAL A 153 -13.30 16.35 -5.49
C VAL A 153 -12.65 15.20 -6.23
N ALA A 154 -11.74 15.51 -7.16
CA ALA A 154 -10.86 14.52 -7.75
C ALA A 154 -9.84 14.08 -6.69
N ASN A 155 -9.98 12.86 -6.21
CA ASN A 155 -9.20 12.37 -5.07
C ASN A 155 -8.06 11.46 -5.54
N ASP A 156 -8.30 10.20 -5.85
CA ASP A 156 -7.26 9.25 -6.19
C ASP A 156 -7.38 8.75 -7.63
N VAL A 157 -6.29 8.18 -8.17
CA VAL A 157 -6.20 7.76 -9.57
C VAL A 157 -5.54 6.40 -9.73
N ALA A 158 -6.20 5.52 -10.50
CA ALA A 158 -5.63 4.28 -10.99
C ALA A 158 -5.47 4.30 -12.51
N VAL A 159 -4.55 3.50 -13.05
CA VAL A 159 -4.30 3.37 -14.48
C VAL A 159 -4.40 1.91 -14.93
N ASP A 160 -5.09 1.65 -16.04
CA ASP A 160 -5.15 0.33 -16.69
C ASP A 160 -3.96 0.10 -17.66
N TYR A 161 -3.89 -1.09 -18.24
CA TYR A 161 -2.82 -1.44 -19.20
C TYR A 161 -2.92 -0.72 -20.53
N ASN A 162 -4.09 -0.19 -20.89
CA ASN A 162 -4.32 0.58 -22.09
C ASN A 162 -3.94 2.06 -21.90
N GLY A 163 -3.61 2.42 -20.65
CA GLY A 163 -3.27 3.79 -20.26
C GLY A 163 -4.49 4.66 -19.99
N ASN A 164 -5.70 4.10 -19.82
CA ASN A 164 -6.82 4.85 -19.32
C ASN A 164 -6.68 5.06 -17.81
N ALA A 165 -7.02 6.24 -17.35
CA ALA A 165 -7.03 6.60 -15.94
C ALA A 165 -8.45 6.59 -15.40
N TYR A 166 -8.60 6.17 -14.15
CA TYR A 166 -9.86 6.16 -13.41
C TYR A 166 -9.67 7.00 -12.15
N VAL A 167 -10.50 8.04 -11.99
CA VAL A 167 -10.38 9.02 -10.91
C VAL A 167 -11.63 8.97 -10.04
N THR A 168 -11.46 8.89 -8.72
CA THR A 168 -12.58 8.90 -7.77
C THR A 168 -13.06 10.33 -7.47
N ASN A 169 -14.38 10.49 -7.31
CA ASN A 169 -14.99 11.69 -6.77
C ASN A 169 -15.44 11.42 -5.33
N SER A 170 -14.72 11.98 -4.37
CA SER A 170 -15.02 11.76 -2.94
C SER A 170 -16.25 12.48 -2.44
N ALA A 171 -16.66 13.57 -3.09
CA ALA A 171 -17.82 14.36 -2.66
C ALA A 171 -19.14 13.82 -3.20
N LYS A 172 -19.15 13.27 -4.42
CA LYS A 172 -20.38 12.87 -5.11
C LYS A 172 -20.47 11.38 -5.45
N ASN A 173 -19.51 10.58 -4.99
CA ASN A 173 -19.52 9.12 -5.13
C ASN A 173 -19.73 8.62 -6.57
N PHE A 174 -18.86 9.03 -7.48
CA PHE A 174 -18.79 8.48 -8.82
C PHE A 174 -17.32 8.42 -9.30
N ILE A 175 -17.07 7.78 -10.44
CA ILE A 175 -15.74 7.60 -10.99
C ILE A 175 -15.70 8.18 -12.38
N TRP A 176 -14.67 8.99 -12.68
CA TRP A 176 -14.33 9.41 -14.04
C TRP A 176 -13.40 8.41 -14.72
N LYS A 177 -13.49 8.34 -16.04
CA LYS A 177 -12.50 7.71 -16.91
C LYS A 177 -11.91 8.76 -17.83
N VAL A 178 -10.59 8.78 -17.91
CA VAL A 178 -9.82 9.63 -18.82
C VAL A 178 -9.01 8.71 -19.72
N ASN A 179 -9.21 8.78 -21.03
CA ASN A 179 -8.47 7.94 -21.96
C ASN A 179 -6.99 8.36 -22.07
N SER A 180 -6.19 7.59 -22.81
CA SER A 180 -4.76 7.86 -23.02
C SER A 180 -4.47 9.25 -23.62
N ASP A 181 -5.43 9.81 -24.35
CA ASP A 181 -5.30 11.10 -25.04
C ASP A 181 -5.83 12.28 -24.21
N GLY A 182 -6.37 12.01 -23.01
CA GLY A 182 -6.88 13.02 -22.10
C GLY A 182 -8.37 13.32 -22.24
N ALA A 183 -9.13 12.58 -23.04
CA ALA A 183 -10.59 12.77 -23.09
C ALA A 183 -11.24 12.18 -21.84
N ALA A 184 -11.92 13.04 -21.06
CA ALA A 184 -12.54 12.71 -19.79
C ALA A 184 -14.04 12.51 -19.93
N ALA A 185 -14.59 11.51 -19.23
CA ALA A 185 -16.02 11.24 -19.12
C ALA A 185 -16.36 10.66 -17.75
N ILE A 186 -17.62 10.77 -17.33
CA ILE A 186 -18.15 10.05 -16.17
C ILE A 186 -18.28 8.58 -16.57
N PHE A 187 -17.68 7.71 -15.77
CA PHE A 187 -17.58 6.28 -16.05
C PHE A 187 -18.54 5.43 -15.23
N SER A 188 -18.51 5.56 -13.91
CA SER A 188 -19.36 4.76 -13.03
C SER A 188 -20.12 5.63 -12.06
N ARG A 189 -21.45 5.49 -12.07
CA ARG A 189 -22.42 6.18 -11.20
C ARG A 189 -23.31 5.16 -10.49
N SER A 190 -22.73 4.12 -9.93
CA SER A 190 -23.52 3.07 -9.30
C SER A 190 -24.32 3.60 -8.11
N PRO A 191 -25.64 3.31 -8.01
CA PRO A 191 -26.42 3.62 -6.82
C PRO A 191 -25.86 2.98 -5.55
N LEU A 192 -25.09 1.89 -5.68
CA LEU A 192 -24.46 1.21 -4.55
C LEU A 192 -23.49 2.09 -3.77
N PHE A 193 -22.86 3.06 -4.42
CA PHE A 193 -21.95 4.01 -3.77
C PHE A 193 -22.65 4.91 -2.75
N ASN A 194 -23.97 5.05 -2.84
CA ASN A 194 -24.78 5.86 -1.94
C ASN A 194 -25.81 5.04 -1.14
N SER A 195 -25.74 3.70 -1.22
CA SER A 195 -26.74 2.81 -0.58
C SER A 195 -26.36 2.40 0.83
N GLN A 196 -25.12 2.63 1.25
CA GLN A 196 -24.62 2.22 2.56
C GLN A 196 -24.70 3.39 3.54
N PRO A 197 -25.11 3.14 4.79
CA PRO A 197 -25.11 4.18 5.81
C PRO A 197 -23.67 4.59 6.15
N VAL A 198 -23.49 5.86 6.48
CA VAL A 198 -22.24 6.36 7.04
C VAL A 198 -21.95 5.63 8.34
N ALA A 199 -20.72 5.16 8.53
CA ALA A 199 -20.33 4.44 9.71
C ALA A 199 -20.51 5.30 10.98
N PRO A 200 -21.06 4.75 12.07
CA PRO A 200 -21.33 5.52 13.29
C PRO A 200 -20.07 6.12 13.93
N ASP A 201 -18.94 5.45 13.75
CA ASP A 201 -17.62 5.81 14.26
C ASP A 201 -16.77 6.63 13.27
N ALA A 202 -17.35 7.04 12.12
CA ALA A 202 -16.68 7.94 11.21
C ALA A 202 -16.45 9.31 11.86
N ASP A 203 -15.18 9.73 11.92
CA ASP A 203 -14.80 11.05 12.39
C ASP A 203 -15.43 12.15 11.53
N ALA A 204 -15.65 13.34 12.09
CA ALA A 204 -16.32 14.44 11.40
C ALA A 204 -15.66 14.81 10.06
N SER A 205 -14.34 14.69 9.97
CA SER A 205 -13.54 14.95 8.75
C SER A 205 -13.79 13.96 7.61
N PHE A 206 -14.30 12.75 7.92
CA PHE A 206 -14.56 11.71 6.92
C PHE A 206 -16.05 11.47 6.63
N ARG A 207 -16.97 12.10 7.37
CA ARG A 207 -18.42 11.90 7.15
C ARG A 207 -18.87 12.25 5.75
N ASP A 208 -18.30 13.30 5.18
CA ASP A 208 -18.60 13.78 3.83
C ASP A 208 -17.62 13.27 2.78
N CYS A 209 -16.64 12.43 3.16
CA CYS A 209 -15.68 11.83 2.26
C CYS A 209 -16.20 10.46 1.80
N GLY A 210 -16.56 10.36 0.54
CA GLY A 210 -17.09 9.15 -0.09
C GLY A 210 -16.00 8.28 -0.70
N LEU A 211 -16.11 8.00 -2.03
CA LEU A 211 -15.12 7.19 -2.76
C LEU A 211 -13.74 7.85 -2.68
N ASN A 212 -12.74 7.06 -2.29
CA ASN A 212 -11.38 7.54 -2.07
C ASN A 212 -10.38 6.69 -2.87
N GLY A 213 -9.53 5.92 -2.21
CA GLY A 213 -8.51 5.12 -2.84
C GLY A 213 -9.03 4.18 -3.93
N ILE A 214 -8.28 4.08 -5.02
CA ILE A 214 -8.63 3.27 -6.19
C ILE A 214 -7.42 2.52 -6.73
N VAL A 215 -7.56 1.25 -7.05
CA VAL A 215 -6.51 0.45 -7.67
C VAL A 215 -7.04 -0.44 -8.79
N TYR A 216 -6.28 -0.52 -9.89
CA TYR A 216 -6.61 -1.38 -11.01
C TYR A 216 -6.11 -2.82 -10.81
N ASN A 217 -6.94 -3.78 -11.17
CA ASN A 217 -6.57 -5.20 -11.24
C ASN A 217 -6.53 -5.67 -12.69
N SER A 218 -5.43 -6.34 -13.06
CA SER A 218 -5.20 -6.87 -14.41
C SER A 218 -6.24 -7.87 -14.94
N LYS A 219 -7.20 -8.27 -14.10
CA LYS A 219 -8.34 -9.10 -14.50
C LYS A 219 -9.52 -8.29 -15.02
N GLY A 220 -9.35 -6.99 -15.28
CA GLY A 220 -10.36 -6.12 -15.88
C GLY A 220 -11.35 -5.51 -14.89
N TYR A 221 -10.88 -5.12 -13.71
CA TYR A 221 -11.70 -4.40 -12.73
C TYR A 221 -10.89 -3.49 -11.83
N LEU A 222 -11.59 -2.56 -11.21
CA LEU A 222 -11.07 -1.66 -10.19
C LEU A 222 -11.54 -2.12 -8.80
N LEU A 223 -10.71 -1.91 -7.80
CA LEU A 223 -11.12 -1.95 -6.39
C LEU A 223 -11.09 -0.52 -5.86
N VAL A 224 -12.18 -0.12 -5.22
CA VAL A 224 -12.39 1.24 -4.75
C VAL A 224 -12.85 1.19 -3.31
N VAL A 225 -12.24 1.98 -2.45
CA VAL A 225 -12.64 2.11 -1.04
C VAL A 225 -13.47 3.36 -0.83
N GLN A 226 -14.31 3.35 0.19
CA GLN A 226 -15.13 4.48 0.58
C GLN A 226 -14.89 4.85 2.03
N SER A 227 -14.48 6.08 2.29
CA SER A 227 -14.01 6.52 3.60
C SER A 227 -15.12 6.52 4.65
N ASN A 228 -16.26 7.13 4.35
CA ASN A 228 -17.32 7.34 5.32
C ASN A 228 -18.12 6.09 5.69
N THR A 229 -18.10 5.04 4.84
CA THR A 229 -18.81 3.78 5.10
C THR A 229 -17.87 2.62 5.44
N GLY A 230 -16.57 2.77 5.16
CA GLY A 230 -15.59 1.70 5.30
C GLY A 230 -15.74 0.56 4.29
N LYS A 231 -16.58 0.72 3.27
CA LYS A 231 -16.86 -0.33 2.29
C LYS A 231 -15.84 -0.33 1.15
N MET A 232 -15.70 -1.51 0.52
CA MET A 232 -14.94 -1.69 -0.71
C MET A 232 -15.90 -2.10 -1.83
N PHE A 233 -15.65 -1.55 -3.02
CA PHE A 233 -16.40 -1.88 -4.23
C PHE A 233 -15.46 -2.45 -5.29
N LYS A 234 -15.96 -3.43 -6.02
CA LYS A 234 -15.38 -3.91 -7.27
C LYS A 234 -16.16 -3.28 -8.43
N VAL A 235 -15.44 -2.63 -9.35
CA VAL A 235 -16.03 -1.95 -10.51
C VAL A 235 -15.46 -2.56 -11.78
N ASP A 236 -16.34 -3.06 -12.65
CA ASP A 236 -15.96 -3.64 -13.94
C ASP A 236 -15.42 -2.56 -14.89
N GLU A 237 -14.28 -2.80 -15.55
CA GLU A 237 -13.57 -1.79 -16.35
C GLU A 237 -14.25 -1.45 -17.69
N GLU A 238 -15.12 -2.34 -18.19
CA GLU A 238 -15.83 -2.11 -19.45
C GLU A 238 -17.16 -1.41 -19.23
N SER A 239 -17.97 -1.92 -18.29
CA SER A 239 -19.34 -1.47 -18.06
C SER A 239 -19.47 -0.39 -16.98
N GLY A 240 -18.48 -0.22 -16.12
CA GLY A 240 -18.59 0.64 -14.94
C GLY A 240 -19.54 0.11 -13.86
N THR A 241 -20.00 -1.14 -13.99
CA THR A 241 -20.91 -1.76 -13.02
C THR A 241 -20.18 -2.05 -11.72
N ALA A 242 -20.71 -1.52 -10.61
CA ALA A 242 -20.14 -1.74 -9.29
C ALA A 242 -20.84 -2.87 -8.53
N ARG A 243 -20.08 -3.56 -7.68
CA ARG A 243 -20.57 -4.53 -6.69
C ARG A 243 -19.86 -4.28 -5.37
N ILE A 244 -20.54 -4.49 -4.25
CA ILE A 244 -19.90 -4.47 -2.93
C ILE A 244 -19.03 -5.72 -2.79
N VAL A 245 -17.82 -5.57 -2.31
CA VAL A 245 -16.97 -6.67 -1.86
C VAL A 245 -17.39 -7.03 -0.45
N LEU A 246 -17.80 -8.29 -0.24
CA LEU A 246 -18.18 -8.77 1.10
C LEU A 246 -16.90 -8.98 1.93
N LEU A 247 -16.72 -8.18 2.96
CA LEU A 247 -15.59 -8.26 3.88
C LEU A 247 -16.04 -8.68 5.27
N ASN A 248 -15.13 -9.23 6.06
CA ASN A 248 -15.34 -9.60 7.47
C ASN A 248 -15.29 -8.40 8.45
N GLY A 249 -15.15 -7.18 7.95
CA GLY A 249 -15.14 -5.93 8.72
C GLY A 249 -15.20 -4.70 7.84
N ASP A 250 -15.51 -3.55 8.41
CA ASP A 250 -15.53 -2.27 7.73
C ASP A 250 -14.20 -1.53 7.94
N MET A 251 -13.70 -0.85 6.91
CA MET A 251 -12.46 -0.09 6.94
C MET A 251 -12.79 1.42 7.00
N VAL A 252 -13.35 1.84 8.14
CA VAL A 252 -13.78 3.23 8.34
C VAL A 252 -12.60 4.18 8.19
N ALA A 253 -12.83 5.32 7.54
CA ALA A 253 -11.82 6.28 7.14
C ALA A 253 -10.74 5.69 6.19
N ALA A 254 -11.10 4.65 5.41
CA ALA A 254 -10.24 4.14 4.34
C ALA A 254 -9.86 5.28 3.39
N ASP A 255 -8.57 5.37 3.08
CA ASP A 255 -7.98 6.42 2.26
C ASP A 255 -7.26 5.78 1.05
N GLY A 256 -5.95 5.82 0.97
CA GLY A 256 -5.21 5.22 -0.13
C GLY A 256 -5.30 3.68 -0.18
N VAL A 257 -5.18 3.13 -1.38
CA VAL A 257 -5.17 1.68 -1.62
C VAL A 257 -4.04 1.27 -2.57
N ALA A 258 -3.35 0.19 -2.24
CA ALA A 258 -2.33 -0.40 -3.10
C ALA A 258 -2.55 -1.90 -3.24
N ARG A 259 -2.04 -2.45 -4.35
CA ARG A 259 -2.09 -3.90 -4.62
C ARG A 259 -0.70 -4.45 -4.84
N ARG A 260 -0.33 -5.46 -4.09
CA ARG A 260 0.90 -6.21 -4.29
C ARG A 260 0.74 -7.16 -5.47
N ARG A 261 1.67 -7.07 -6.44
CA ARG A 261 1.55 -7.82 -7.71
C ARG A 261 1.78 -9.31 -7.55
N ARG A 262 2.71 -9.71 -6.69
CA ARG A 262 3.13 -11.10 -6.50
C ARG A 262 1.97 -12.03 -6.13
N ASP A 263 1.15 -11.64 -5.17
CA ASP A 263 0.13 -12.49 -4.56
C ASP A 263 -1.28 -11.89 -4.60
N GLY A 264 -1.42 -10.66 -5.12
CA GLY A 264 -2.70 -9.99 -5.23
C GLY A 264 -3.24 -9.43 -3.91
N THR A 265 -2.45 -9.45 -2.84
CA THR A 265 -2.80 -8.81 -1.56
C THR A 265 -3.11 -7.33 -1.80
N VAL A 266 -4.19 -6.85 -1.22
CA VAL A 266 -4.57 -5.44 -1.23
C VAL A 266 -4.31 -4.85 0.15
N MET A 267 -3.67 -3.69 0.19
CA MET A 267 -3.45 -2.91 1.38
C MET A 267 -4.30 -1.65 1.31
N VAL A 268 -4.98 -1.34 2.41
CA VAL A 268 -5.79 -0.14 2.55
C VAL A 268 -5.31 0.62 3.77
N VAL A 269 -4.95 1.89 3.59
CA VAL A 269 -4.53 2.76 4.68
C VAL A 269 -5.69 3.60 5.18
N SER A 270 -5.70 3.89 6.46
CA SER A 270 -6.52 4.93 7.07
C SER A 270 -5.68 5.75 8.03
N GLN A 271 -6.27 6.74 8.67
CA GLN A 271 -5.60 7.52 9.72
C GLN A 271 -5.06 6.67 10.89
N LYS A 272 -5.63 5.50 11.15
CA LYS A 272 -5.34 4.70 12.35
C LYS A 272 -4.69 3.38 12.06
N LYS A 273 -4.95 2.81 10.86
CA LYS A 273 -4.59 1.43 10.55
C LYS A 273 -4.19 1.25 9.10
N LEU A 274 -3.35 0.25 8.88
CA LEU A 274 -3.13 -0.36 7.59
C LEU A 274 -3.75 -1.77 7.62
N TRP A 275 -4.73 -2.02 6.76
CA TRP A 275 -5.34 -3.33 6.58
C TRP A 275 -4.71 -4.10 5.45
N TYR A 276 -4.56 -5.41 5.65
CA TYR A 276 -4.11 -6.37 4.65
C TYR A 276 -5.25 -7.30 4.28
N LEU A 277 -5.60 -7.34 3.00
CA LEU A 277 -6.75 -8.06 2.48
C LEU A 277 -6.35 -9.08 1.43
N LYS A 278 -7.02 -10.25 1.44
CA LYS A 278 -6.90 -11.28 0.40
C LYS A 278 -8.27 -11.71 -0.07
N SER A 279 -8.34 -12.14 -1.34
CA SER A 279 -9.54 -12.74 -1.94
C SER A 279 -9.14 -13.95 -2.78
N GLN A 280 -9.98 -15.00 -2.76
CA GLN A 280 -9.79 -16.22 -3.55
C GLN A 280 -10.75 -16.31 -4.74
N ASP A 281 -11.77 -15.46 -4.79
CA ASP A 281 -12.85 -15.48 -5.78
C ASP A 281 -12.91 -14.23 -6.67
N SER A 282 -11.77 -13.58 -6.87
CA SER A 282 -11.67 -12.34 -7.65
C SER A 282 -12.48 -11.16 -7.05
N TRP A 283 -12.53 -11.07 -5.72
CA TRP A 283 -13.13 -9.97 -4.98
C TRP A 283 -14.66 -9.88 -5.07
N SER A 284 -15.37 -11.01 -5.10
CA SER A 284 -16.77 -11.06 -4.67
C SER A 284 -16.82 -11.03 -3.14
N GLU A 285 -15.92 -11.81 -2.52
CA GLU A 285 -15.64 -11.79 -1.09
C GLU A 285 -14.15 -11.55 -0.85
N GLY A 286 -13.84 -10.96 0.29
CA GLY A 286 -12.47 -10.75 0.74
C GLY A 286 -12.36 -10.89 2.25
N VAL A 287 -11.14 -11.12 2.73
CA VAL A 287 -10.84 -11.25 4.16
C VAL A 287 -9.78 -10.22 4.53
N ILE A 288 -10.09 -9.38 5.50
CA ILE A 288 -9.11 -8.62 6.26
C ILE A 288 -8.40 -9.64 7.16
N TYR A 289 -7.20 -10.05 6.77
CA TYR A 289 -6.48 -11.09 7.50
C TYR A 289 -5.48 -10.54 8.52
N ASP A 290 -5.08 -9.29 8.35
CA ASP A 290 -4.21 -8.59 9.30
C ASP A 290 -4.46 -7.09 9.32
N GLU A 291 -4.14 -6.46 10.43
CA GLU A 291 -4.19 -5.02 10.62
C GLU A 291 -3.01 -4.55 11.46
N VAL A 292 -2.44 -3.40 11.09
CA VAL A 292 -1.32 -2.78 11.79
C VAL A 292 -1.70 -1.37 12.19
N GLU A 293 -1.54 -1.06 13.47
CA GLU A 293 -1.76 0.30 14.01
C GLU A 293 -0.70 1.27 13.47
N LEU A 294 -1.15 2.47 13.08
CA LEU A 294 -0.32 3.53 12.54
C LEU A 294 -0.26 4.73 13.48
N ASP A 295 0.76 5.58 13.30
CA ASP A 295 0.85 6.86 14.02
C ASP A 295 -0.21 7.85 13.53
N VAL A 296 -1.24 8.04 14.34
CA VAL A 296 -2.37 8.94 14.06
C VAL A 296 -1.92 10.40 13.93
N GLU A 297 -0.91 10.82 14.69
CA GLU A 297 -0.41 12.20 14.63
C GLU A 297 0.28 12.52 13.29
N GLY A 298 0.85 11.49 12.65
CA GLY A 298 1.44 11.58 11.31
C GLY A 298 0.41 11.80 10.20
N PHE A 299 -0.86 11.53 10.46
CA PHE A 299 -1.96 11.57 9.50
C PHE A 299 -1.63 10.78 8.22
N PRO A 300 -1.58 9.44 8.29
CA PRO A 300 -1.30 8.62 7.13
C PRO A 300 -2.44 8.69 6.11
N THR A 301 -2.11 8.87 4.82
CA THR A 301 -3.07 9.05 3.72
C THR A 301 -2.89 8.06 2.59
N ALA A 302 -1.65 7.72 2.25
CA ALA A 302 -1.37 6.91 1.07
C ALA A 302 -0.50 5.70 1.40
N VAL A 303 -0.67 4.64 0.63
CA VAL A 303 0.11 3.40 0.70
C VAL A 303 0.66 3.05 -0.68
N ALA A 304 1.92 2.63 -0.75
CA ALA A 304 2.55 2.18 -1.97
C ALA A 304 3.29 0.85 -1.78
N VAL A 305 3.42 0.09 -2.86
CA VAL A 305 4.26 -1.13 -2.90
C VAL A 305 5.52 -0.81 -3.69
N ALA A 306 6.67 -0.99 -3.07
CA ALA A 306 7.96 -0.64 -3.66
C ALA A 306 8.99 -1.78 -3.55
N GLY A 307 9.98 -1.78 -4.42
CA GLY A 307 11.08 -2.74 -4.41
C GLY A 307 10.59 -4.19 -4.45
N HIS A 308 11.06 -5.01 -3.53
CA HIS A 308 10.71 -6.44 -3.41
C HIS A 308 9.34 -6.66 -2.72
N ASP A 309 8.28 -6.03 -3.23
CA ASP A 309 6.90 -6.12 -2.68
C ASP A 309 6.76 -5.59 -1.24
N ARG A 310 7.66 -4.68 -0.82
CA ARG A 310 7.57 -4.00 0.48
C ARG A 310 6.48 -2.94 0.46
N VAL A 311 5.78 -2.82 1.56
CA VAL A 311 4.64 -1.91 1.73
C VAL A 311 5.09 -0.68 2.51
N TYR A 312 4.77 0.49 2.00
CA TYR A 312 5.14 1.78 2.58
C TYR A 312 3.93 2.67 2.76
N VAL A 313 3.88 3.36 3.89
CA VAL A 313 2.82 4.31 4.24
C VAL A 313 3.41 5.72 4.29
N LEU A 314 2.69 6.68 3.71
CA LEU A 314 3.04 8.11 3.75
C LEU A 314 2.37 8.78 4.94
N TYR A 315 3.15 9.50 5.73
CA TYR A 315 2.70 10.38 6.81
C TYR A 315 2.79 11.83 6.35
N GLY A 316 1.74 12.30 5.66
CA GLY A 316 1.71 13.58 4.95
C GLY A 316 1.20 14.75 5.77
N ARG A 317 0.55 14.51 6.93
CA ARG A 317 -0.02 15.57 7.80
C ARG A 317 -0.94 16.54 7.08
N VAL A 318 -1.73 16.02 6.13
CA VAL A 318 -2.54 16.81 5.19
C VAL A 318 -3.52 17.74 5.92
N MET A 319 -4.16 17.27 7.00
CA MET A 319 -5.07 18.13 7.77
C MET A 319 -4.37 19.35 8.41
N GLU A 320 -3.12 19.20 8.84
CA GLU A 320 -2.31 20.31 9.30
C GLU A 320 -2.08 21.34 8.18
N GLY A 321 -1.77 20.85 6.96
CA GLY A 321 -1.63 21.69 5.78
C GLY A 321 -2.92 22.40 5.36
N ILE A 322 -4.06 21.72 5.39
CA ILE A 322 -5.37 22.31 5.07
C ILE A 322 -5.73 23.39 6.10
N MET A 323 -5.58 23.08 7.40
CA MET A 323 -5.90 24.03 8.46
C MET A 323 -5.00 25.26 8.46
N ARG A 324 -3.74 25.10 8.01
CA ARG A 324 -2.79 26.20 7.90
C ARG A 324 -3.22 27.26 6.90
N SER A 325 -3.88 26.87 5.81
CA SER A 325 -4.47 27.82 4.86
C SER A 325 -5.38 28.86 5.54
N TYR A 326 -5.77 28.61 6.79
CA TYR A 326 -6.62 29.47 7.60
C TYR A 326 -5.92 30.07 8.84
N LYS A 327 -4.67 29.71 9.12
CA LYS A 327 -3.93 30.16 10.33
C LYS A 327 -2.46 30.44 10.00
N ASP A 328 -1.92 31.58 10.47
CA ASP A 328 -0.48 31.85 10.46
C ASP A 328 0.22 30.91 11.46
N GLY A 329 1.02 29.98 10.96
CA GLY A 329 1.80 29.02 11.75
C GLY A 329 3.15 28.72 11.12
N GLU A 330 4.08 28.16 11.91
CA GLU A 330 5.37 27.69 11.38
C GLU A 330 5.16 26.55 10.39
N GLU A 331 5.91 26.57 9.31
CA GLU A 331 5.87 25.62 8.23
C GLU A 331 6.52 24.30 8.62
N ARG A 332 5.77 23.19 8.51
CA ARG A 332 6.36 21.87 8.73
C ARG A 332 7.39 21.57 7.65
N GLU A 333 8.55 21.14 8.08
CA GLU A 333 9.66 20.87 7.18
C GLU A 333 9.87 19.38 6.89
N TRP A 334 9.47 18.49 7.80
CA TRP A 334 9.78 17.08 7.77
C TRP A 334 8.53 16.21 7.64
N PHE A 335 8.62 15.23 6.75
CA PHE A 335 7.60 14.21 6.51
C PHE A 335 8.24 12.83 6.50
N GLY A 336 7.41 11.78 6.56
CA GLY A 336 7.89 10.39 6.66
C GLY A 336 7.21 9.44 5.69
N ILE A 337 7.99 8.48 5.19
CA ILE A 337 7.50 7.29 4.51
C ILE A 337 8.02 6.10 5.32
N GLU A 338 7.14 5.25 5.82
CA GLU A 338 7.49 4.15 6.71
C GLU A 338 7.16 2.80 6.08
N GLU A 339 8.10 1.86 6.13
CA GLU A 339 7.86 0.47 5.77
C GLU A 339 7.00 -0.20 6.84
N VAL A 340 5.86 -0.77 6.42
CA VAL A 340 4.92 -1.46 7.30
C VAL A 340 4.76 -2.89 6.82
N SER A 341 4.96 -3.85 7.69
CA SER A 341 4.86 -5.28 7.39
C SER A 341 3.75 -5.94 8.22
N SER A 342 3.06 -6.89 7.61
CA SER A 342 2.12 -7.76 8.31
C SER A 342 2.85 -8.70 9.26
N GLU A 343 2.46 -8.70 10.53
CA GLU A 343 3.03 -9.62 11.52
C GLU A 343 2.67 -11.08 11.22
N LYS A 344 1.48 -11.31 10.69
CA LYS A 344 1.01 -12.65 10.32
C LYS A 344 1.79 -13.23 9.16
N GLU A 345 2.13 -12.41 8.14
CA GLU A 345 2.98 -12.86 7.02
C GLU A 345 4.39 -13.22 7.49
N SER A 346 4.98 -12.40 8.35
CA SER A 346 6.32 -12.68 8.91
C SER A 346 6.35 -13.92 9.78
N GLY A 347 5.25 -14.29 10.41
CA GLY A 347 5.09 -15.51 11.20
C GLY A 347 5.02 -16.78 10.33
N GLU A 348 4.28 -16.73 9.22
CA GLU A 348 4.17 -17.87 8.28
C GLU A 348 5.52 -18.23 7.66
N ASP A 349 6.33 -17.25 7.27
CA ASP A 349 7.67 -17.48 6.71
C ASP A 349 8.61 -18.18 7.73
N LYS A 350 8.50 -17.86 9.02
CA LYS A 350 9.28 -18.51 10.08
C LYS A 350 8.87 -19.97 10.31
N ILE A 351 7.59 -20.31 10.19
CA ILE A 351 7.11 -21.69 10.37
C ILE A 351 7.77 -22.64 9.37
N TRP A 352 7.90 -22.25 8.10
CA TRP A 352 8.58 -23.08 7.10
C TRP A 352 10.04 -23.35 7.41
N VAL A 353 10.75 -22.41 8.01
CA VAL A 353 12.14 -22.59 8.45
C VAL A 353 12.20 -23.67 9.54
N TYR A 354 11.29 -23.64 10.51
CA TYR A 354 11.23 -24.66 11.57
C TYR A 354 10.87 -26.05 11.02
N VAL A 355 9.97 -26.13 10.04
CA VAL A 355 9.64 -27.38 9.35
C VAL A 355 10.87 -27.96 8.64
N LEU A 356 11.64 -27.14 7.91
CA LEU A 356 12.86 -27.57 7.23
C LEU A 356 13.94 -28.05 8.22
N ILE A 357 14.11 -27.36 9.34
CA ILE A 357 15.03 -27.76 10.41
C ILE A 357 14.59 -29.11 11.00
N GLY A 358 13.29 -29.28 11.26
CA GLY A 358 12.73 -30.54 11.78
C GLY A 358 12.94 -31.72 10.82
N LEU A 359 12.70 -31.52 9.53
CA LEU A 359 12.93 -32.54 8.50
C LEU A 359 14.42 -32.87 8.36
N GLY A 360 15.31 -31.89 8.40
CA GLY A 360 16.76 -32.09 8.38
C GLY A 360 17.24 -32.89 9.59
N PHE A 361 16.69 -32.62 10.77
CA PHE A 361 17.01 -33.37 11.99
C PHE A 361 16.49 -34.81 11.92
N ALA A 362 15.28 -35.03 11.46
CA ALA A 362 14.71 -36.36 11.26
C ALA A 362 15.52 -37.19 10.27
N TYR A 363 15.96 -36.58 9.15
CA TYR A 363 16.85 -37.19 8.17
C TYR A 363 18.22 -37.56 8.78
N PHE A 364 18.80 -36.67 9.57
CA PHE A 364 20.06 -36.92 10.26
C PHE A 364 19.94 -38.12 11.24
N CYS A 365 18.88 -38.20 12.02
CA CYS A 365 18.62 -39.31 12.92
C CYS A 365 18.44 -40.63 12.18
N PHE A 366 17.69 -40.62 11.07
CA PHE A 366 17.50 -41.78 10.20
C PHE A 366 18.84 -42.26 9.61
N TRP A 367 19.63 -41.37 9.05
CA TRP A 367 20.96 -41.67 8.50
C TRP A 367 21.87 -42.27 9.55
N ARG A 368 21.90 -41.71 10.76
CA ARG A 368 22.70 -42.21 11.88
C ARG A 368 22.25 -43.60 12.32
N PHE A 369 20.96 -43.87 12.31
CA PHE A 369 20.43 -45.21 12.60
C PHE A 369 20.85 -46.22 11.54
N GLN A 370 20.78 -45.90 10.27
CA GLN A 370 21.23 -46.74 9.16
C GLN A 370 22.72 -47.04 9.23
N MET A 371 23.55 -46.05 9.50
CA MET A 371 25.01 -46.24 9.66
C MET A 371 25.33 -47.14 10.82
N LYS A 372 24.61 -47.02 11.95
CA LYS A 372 24.79 -47.92 13.10
C LYS A 372 24.45 -49.38 12.74
N ASN A 373 23.36 -49.60 12.03
CA ASN A 373 22.95 -50.92 11.57
C ASN A 373 23.97 -51.51 10.59
N LEU A 374 24.53 -50.72 9.69
CA LEU A 374 25.60 -51.14 8.76
C LEU A 374 26.86 -51.58 9.51
N ILE A 375 27.34 -50.81 10.47
CA ILE A 375 28.51 -51.15 11.30
C ILE A 375 28.25 -52.45 12.04
N THR A 376 27.10 -52.63 12.70
CA THR A 376 26.74 -53.84 13.45
C THR A 376 26.67 -55.07 12.54
N ASN A 377 26.23 -54.90 11.28
CA ASN A 377 26.16 -56.00 10.30
C ASN A 377 27.55 -56.35 9.70
N MET A 378 28.47 -55.38 9.62
CA MET A 378 29.84 -55.61 9.21
C MET A 378 30.64 -56.39 10.28
N ASP A 379 30.50 -56.00 11.55
CA ASP A 379 31.14 -56.69 12.69
C ASP A 379 30.68 -58.14 12.82
N LYS A 380 29.41 -58.46 12.48
CA LYS A 380 28.89 -59.82 12.47
C LYS A 380 29.40 -60.70 11.32
N LYS A 381 29.92 -60.11 10.26
CA LYS A 381 30.51 -60.86 9.12
C LYS A 381 32.01 -61.13 9.25
N THR A 382 32.66 -60.47 10.20
CA THR A 382 34.10 -60.59 10.47
C THR A 382 34.44 -61.50 11.66
N THR A 383 33.40 -61.98 12.38
CA THR A 383 33.46 -63.08 13.37
C THR A 383 32.90 -64.36 12.78
#